data_800fbd69ff1cbd3e609bfe5ee6b010bc
#
_entry.id   800fbd69ff1cbd3e609bfe5ee6b010bc
#
_cell.length_a   1.000
_cell.length_b   1.000
_cell.length_c   1.000
_cell.angle_alpha   90.00
_cell.angle_beta   90.00
_cell.angle_gamma   90.00
#
_symmetry.space_group_name_H-M   'P 1'
#
loop_
_entity.id
_entity.type
_entity.pdbx_description
1 polymer ?
#
loop_
_entity_poly.entity_id
_entity_poly.type
_entity_poly.pdbx_seq_one_letter_code
_entity_poly.pdbx_strand_id
1 'polypeptide(L)'
;MGTRQRFRGRIAGVGSTSGVRVVVGWWHESPFGPFADAMIERADGHRILVAPTEQVRDLVATAYVFDETRVEPLSVAAGGSAGTRWVVQSSSLSLRLDVGGRMPVGHLLRLVPRGVAQSPAFATLADPVARLAMRGVRTRGMARAGRREFYGATDLRGVTRLAGTLDGIPLGDLAPVDPACRFGFSSTPRRPSVTDVVTTIVETT
;
A
#
# COMPACT_ATOMS: atom_id res chain seq x y z
N MET A 1 7.20 6.23 27.56
CA MET A 1 5.99 6.33 26.71
C MET A 1 6.41 6.12 25.27
N GLY A 2 5.96 5.04 24.62
CA GLY A 2 6.32 4.78 23.24
C GLY A 2 5.77 5.85 22.29
N THR A 3 6.58 6.26 21.33
CA THR A 3 6.18 7.25 20.31
C THR A 3 5.15 6.60 19.38
N ARG A 4 4.01 7.27 19.21
CA ARG A 4 2.95 6.82 18.30
C ARG A 4 2.92 7.72 17.07
N GLN A 5 3.16 7.13 15.91
CA GLN A 5 3.09 7.81 14.61
C GLN A 5 1.83 7.34 13.87
N ARG A 6 1.17 8.25 13.19
CA ARG A 6 -0.07 7.97 12.45
C ARG A 6 0.04 8.48 11.02
N PHE A 7 -0.33 7.62 10.09
CA PHE A 7 -0.35 7.88 8.66
C PHE A 7 -1.76 7.66 8.16
N ARG A 8 -2.33 8.64 7.46
CA ARG A 8 -3.64 8.53 6.83
C ARG A 8 -3.48 8.68 5.33
N GLY A 9 -4.01 7.72 4.59
CA GLY A 9 -3.88 7.73 3.14
C GLY A 9 -4.58 6.57 2.48
N ARG A 10 -4.05 6.21 1.33
CA ARG A 10 -4.54 5.11 0.50
C ARG A 10 -3.38 4.24 0.06
N ILE A 11 -3.64 2.96 -0.05
CA ILE A 11 -2.68 2.00 -0.59
C ILE A 11 -3.31 1.34 -1.82
N ALA A 12 -2.66 1.48 -2.98
CA ALA A 12 -3.00 0.72 -4.17
C ALA A 12 -2.08 -0.49 -4.30
N GLY A 13 -2.64 -1.68 -4.53
CA GLY A 13 -1.88 -2.89 -4.81
C GLY A 13 -2.31 -3.48 -6.15
N VAL A 14 -1.37 -3.69 -7.07
CA VAL A 14 -1.62 -4.20 -8.41
C VAL A 14 -0.54 -5.18 -8.85
N GLY A 15 -0.92 -6.18 -9.62
CA GLY A 15 -0.02 -7.00 -10.41
C GLY A 15 -0.14 -6.68 -11.89
N SER A 16 0.82 -7.13 -12.67
CA SER A 16 0.88 -6.94 -14.11
C SER A 16 1.23 -8.23 -14.85
N THR A 17 0.92 -8.29 -16.14
CA THR A 17 1.24 -9.47 -16.96
C THR A 17 2.73 -9.67 -17.20
N SER A 18 3.56 -8.64 -16.96
CA SER A 18 5.03 -8.79 -16.92
C SER A 18 5.53 -9.50 -15.66
N GLY A 19 4.64 -9.82 -14.70
CA GLY A 19 5.01 -10.40 -13.40
C GLY A 19 5.46 -9.37 -12.35
N VAL A 20 5.53 -8.10 -12.71
CA VAL A 20 5.82 -7.01 -11.78
C VAL A 20 4.60 -6.73 -10.91
N ARG A 21 4.80 -6.60 -9.60
CA ARG A 21 3.79 -6.24 -8.61
C ARG A 21 4.17 -4.91 -7.99
N VAL A 22 3.20 -4.01 -7.91
CA VAL A 22 3.43 -2.65 -7.41
C VAL A 22 2.45 -2.34 -6.28
N VAL A 23 2.99 -1.82 -5.18
CA VAL A 23 2.22 -1.29 -4.06
C VAL A 23 2.55 0.19 -3.92
N VAL A 24 1.57 1.06 -4.09
CA VAL A 24 1.73 2.51 -3.98
C VAL A 24 1.06 3.00 -2.72
N GLY A 25 1.83 3.61 -1.83
CA GLY A 25 1.35 4.38 -0.70
C GLY A 25 1.11 5.84 -1.13
N TRP A 26 -0.07 6.38 -0.85
CA TRP A 26 -0.38 7.80 -1.04
C TRP A 26 -0.91 8.38 0.26
N TRP A 27 -0.05 9.06 0.97
CA TRP A 27 -0.27 9.54 2.33
C TRP A 27 -0.61 11.03 2.33
N HIS A 28 -1.84 11.36 2.73
CA HIS A 28 -2.31 12.75 2.81
C HIS A 28 -1.92 13.42 4.11
N GLU A 29 -1.81 12.63 5.19
CA GLU A 29 -1.41 13.06 6.52
C GLU A 29 -0.36 12.09 7.07
N SER A 30 0.79 12.63 7.48
CA SER A 30 1.86 11.89 8.16
C SER A 30 2.69 12.83 9.04
N PRO A 31 3.53 12.30 9.94
CA PRO A 31 4.50 13.11 10.69
C PRO A 31 5.52 13.84 9.80
N PHE A 32 5.67 13.42 8.53
CA PHE A 32 6.60 13.99 7.55
C PHE A 32 5.92 14.89 6.52
N GLY A 33 4.64 15.24 6.74
CA GLY A 33 3.81 15.89 5.74
C GLY A 33 3.21 14.89 4.74
N PRO A 34 2.55 15.37 3.67
CA PRO A 34 2.03 14.51 2.62
C PRO A 34 3.14 13.97 1.74
N PHE A 35 3.09 12.68 1.41
CA PHE A 35 4.03 12.03 0.48
C PHE A 35 3.41 10.83 -0.22
N ALA A 36 4.11 10.31 -1.22
CA ALA A 36 3.83 9.01 -1.81
C ALA A 36 5.11 8.18 -1.87
N ASP A 37 4.96 6.86 -1.80
CA ASP A 37 6.00 5.87 -1.99
C ASP A 37 5.52 4.73 -2.86
N ALA A 38 6.43 3.99 -3.48
CA ALA A 38 6.11 2.79 -4.23
C ALA A 38 7.06 1.66 -3.86
N MET A 39 6.49 0.51 -3.52
CA MET A 39 7.19 -0.75 -3.33
C MET A 39 6.93 -1.64 -4.54
N ILE A 40 7.98 -2.10 -5.19
CA ILE A 40 7.91 -2.84 -6.45
C ILE A 40 8.62 -4.17 -6.26
N GLU A 41 7.97 -5.26 -6.64
CA GLU A 41 8.61 -6.57 -6.72
C GLU A 41 8.57 -7.05 -8.16
N ARG A 42 9.74 -7.24 -8.75
CA ARG A 42 9.91 -7.76 -10.13
C ARG A 42 9.54 -9.23 -10.21
N ALA A 43 9.41 -9.75 -11.42
CA ALA A 43 9.10 -11.15 -11.68
C ALA A 43 10.16 -12.11 -11.10
N ASP A 44 11.43 -11.72 -11.11
CA ASP A 44 12.55 -12.45 -10.51
C ASP A 44 12.61 -12.37 -8.97
N GLY A 45 11.73 -11.57 -8.37
CA GLY A 45 11.64 -11.37 -6.92
C GLY A 45 12.49 -10.22 -6.38
N HIS A 46 13.21 -9.47 -7.24
CA HIS A 46 13.96 -8.28 -6.84
C HIS A 46 12.99 -7.17 -6.36
N ARG A 47 13.25 -6.63 -5.16
CA ARG A 47 12.36 -5.70 -4.45
C ARG A 47 12.97 -4.31 -4.44
N ILE A 48 12.23 -3.34 -4.96
CA ILE A 48 12.64 -1.95 -5.10
C ILE A 48 11.72 -1.09 -4.27
N LEU A 49 12.30 -0.16 -3.49
CA LEU A 49 11.59 0.96 -2.88
C LEU A 49 11.88 2.22 -3.67
N VAL A 50 10.83 2.92 -4.10
CA VAL A 50 10.89 4.28 -4.62
C VAL A 50 10.30 5.22 -3.57
N ALA A 51 11.09 6.16 -3.08
CA ALA A 51 10.71 7.11 -2.03
C ALA A 51 11.08 8.55 -2.41
N PRO A 52 10.27 9.56 -2.04
CA PRO A 52 10.49 10.95 -2.47
C PRO A 52 11.65 11.63 -1.76
N THR A 53 12.04 11.15 -0.59
CA THR A 53 13.14 11.69 0.23
C THR A 53 13.86 10.57 0.97
N GLU A 54 15.09 10.82 1.39
CA GLU A 54 15.85 9.89 2.23
C GLU A 54 15.12 9.56 3.54
N GLN A 55 14.49 10.55 4.15
CA GLN A 55 13.74 10.37 5.39
C GLN A 55 12.57 9.38 5.22
N VAL A 56 11.82 9.45 4.11
CA VAL A 56 10.76 8.49 3.79
C VAL A 56 11.34 7.12 3.45
N ARG A 57 12.44 7.07 2.66
CA ARG A 57 13.17 5.82 2.38
C ARG A 57 13.54 5.10 3.67
N ASP A 58 14.17 5.81 4.62
CA ASP A 58 14.64 5.22 5.87
C ASP A 58 13.46 4.73 6.72
N LEU A 59 12.38 5.53 6.80
CA LEU A 59 11.16 5.12 7.48
C LEU A 59 10.62 3.79 6.93
N VAL A 60 10.44 3.69 5.60
CA VAL A 60 9.85 2.52 4.96
C VAL A 60 10.81 1.33 5.00
N ALA A 61 12.11 1.55 4.78
CA ALA A 61 13.14 0.50 4.85
C ALA A 61 13.35 -0.08 6.25
N THR A 62 12.96 0.62 7.31
CA THR A 62 12.96 0.04 8.67
C THR A 62 11.81 -0.96 8.89
N ALA A 63 10.71 -0.83 8.14
CA ALA A 63 9.54 -1.69 8.27
C ALA A 63 9.58 -2.89 7.31
N TYR A 64 10.17 -2.71 6.13
CA TYR A 64 10.12 -3.66 5.02
C TYR A 64 11.53 -4.00 4.50
N VAL A 65 11.60 -5.03 3.67
CA VAL A 65 12.87 -5.54 3.10
C VAL A 65 12.91 -5.23 1.60
N PHE A 66 13.97 -4.55 1.19
CA PHE A 66 14.24 -4.21 -0.21
C PHE A 66 15.66 -4.66 -0.58
N ASP A 67 15.84 -4.98 -1.84
CA ASP A 67 17.14 -5.29 -2.44
C ASP A 67 17.75 -4.02 -3.05
N GLU A 68 16.89 -3.05 -3.41
CA GLU A 68 17.25 -1.76 -3.98
C GLU A 68 16.37 -0.63 -3.41
N THR A 69 16.95 0.56 -3.21
CA THR A 69 16.18 1.76 -2.84
C THR A 69 16.54 2.91 -3.77
N ARG A 70 15.53 3.64 -4.24
CA ARG A 70 15.65 4.81 -5.11
C ARG A 70 15.05 6.02 -4.43
N VAL A 71 15.82 7.08 -4.29
CA VAL A 71 15.34 8.37 -3.79
C VAL A 71 15.11 9.26 -5.00
N GLU A 72 13.84 9.41 -5.38
CA GLU A 72 13.42 10.20 -6.54
C GLU A 72 12.02 10.80 -6.30
N PRO A 73 11.73 11.98 -6.83
CA PRO A 73 10.40 12.57 -6.70
C PRO A 73 9.33 11.60 -7.18
N LEU A 74 8.34 11.34 -6.33
CA LEU A 74 7.20 10.51 -6.66
C LEU A 74 5.92 11.25 -6.34
N SER A 75 5.06 11.38 -7.34
CA SER A 75 3.77 12.04 -7.24
C SER A 75 2.63 11.10 -7.55
N VAL A 76 1.50 11.31 -6.86
CA VAL A 76 0.24 10.65 -7.15
C VAL A 76 -0.83 11.71 -7.35
N ALA A 77 -1.51 11.67 -8.48
CA ALA A 77 -2.66 12.52 -8.78
C ALA A 77 -3.90 11.67 -9.00
N ALA A 78 -5.03 12.11 -8.42
CA ALA A 78 -6.33 11.52 -8.70
C ALA A 78 -7.09 12.40 -9.69
N GLY A 79 -7.60 11.78 -10.75
CA GLY A 79 -8.39 12.44 -11.81
C GLY A 79 -9.62 11.62 -12.16
N GLY A 80 -10.39 12.13 -13.15
CA GLY A 80 -11.66 11.53 -13.56
C GLY A 80 -12.81 11.87 -12.62
N SER A 81 -14.03 11.43 -12.94
CA SER A 81 -15.19 11.62 -12.07
C SER A 81 -14.94 10.91 -10.73
N ALA A 82 -15.05 11.65 -9.63
CA ALA A 82 -14.87 11.15 -8.25
C ALA A 82 -13.49 10.50 -7.97
N GLY A 83 -12.42 10.92 -8.67
CA GLY A 83 -11.06 10.40 -8.40
C GLY A 83 -10.86 8.93 -8.79
N THR A 84 -11.55 8.50 -9.84
CA THR A 84 -11.53 7.10 -10.33
C THR A 84 -10.27 6.75 -11.13
N ARG A 85 -9.39 7.70 -11.37
CA ARG A 85 -8.12 7.47 -12.07
C ARG A 85 -6.96 7.95 -11.20
N TRP A 86 -5.98 7.09 -10.99
CA TRP A 86 -4.70 7.45 -10.39
C TRP A 86 -3.63 7.55 -11.47
N VAL A 87 -2.83 8.59 -11.37
CA VAL A 87 -1.59 8.74 -12.15
C VAL A 87 -0.46 8.83 -11.15
N VAL A 88 0.44 7.86 -11.20
CA VAL A 88 1.65 7.79 -10.37
C VAL A 88 2.83 8.06 -11.28
N GLN A 89 3.71 8.97 -10.88
CA GLN A 89 4.82 9.39 -11.71
C GLN A 89 6.08 9.60 -10.89
N SER A 90 7.15 8.94 -11.31
CA SER A 90 8.52 9.18 -10.87
C SER A 90 9.48 9.06 -12.05
N SER A 91 10.79 9.15 -11.80
CA SER A 91 11.79 8.98 -12.86
C SER A 91 11.81 7.55 -13.41
N SER A 92 11.62 6.55 -12.54
CA SER A 92 11.67 5.13 -12.90
C SER A 92 10.31 4.48 -13.09
N LEU A 93 9.22 5.02 -12.48
CA LEU A 93 7.89 4.44 -12.51
C LEU A 93 6.88 5.40 -13.11
N SER A 94 6.18 4.98 -14.16
CA SER A 94 4.98 5.64 -14.67
C SER A 94 3.82 4.65 -14.59
N LEU A 95 2.73 5.02 -13.88
CA LEU A 95 1.61 4.12 -13.65
C LEU A 95 0.28 4.86 -13.74
N ARG A 96 -0.66 4.32 -14.51
CA ARG A 96 -2.05 4.77 -14.55
C ARG A 96 -2.96 3.64 -14.13
N LEU A 97 -3.79 3.90 -13.14
CA LEU A 97 -4.77 2.94 -12.63
C LEU A 97 -6.18 3.49 -12.79
N ASP A 98 -7.09 2.70 -13.32
CA ASP A 98 -8.52 3.01 -13.27
C ASP A 98 -9.13 2.27 -12.06
N VAL A 99 -9.70 3.06 -11.14
CA VAL A 99 -10.32 2.57 -9.90
C VAL A 99 -11.81 2.40 -10.12
N GLY A 100 -12.28 1.18 -9.98
CA GLY A 100 -13.66 0.80 -10.17
C GLY A 100 -14.53 0.91 -8.92
N GLY A 101 -15.58 0.11 -8.89
CA GLY A 101 -16.56 0.06 -7.81
C GLY A 101 -15.96 -0.47 -6.49
N ARG A 102 -16.73 -0.24 -5.42
CA ARG A 102 -16.42 -0.77 -4.10
C ARG A 102 -16.57 -2.29 -4.10
N MET A 103 -15.59 -2.96 -3.50
CA MET A 103 -15.64 -4.41 -3.30
C MET A 103 -16.57 -4.77 -2.12
N PRO A 104 -17.11 -6.01 -2.05
CA PRO A 104 -17.98 -6.43 -0.94
C PRO A 104 -17.40 -6.14 0.45
N VAL A 105 -16.11 -6.44 0.65
CA VAL A 105 -15.38 -6.11 1.90
C VAL A 105 -15.38 -4.61 2.17
N GLY A 106 -15.25 -3.77 1.16
CA GLY A 106 -15.31 -2.31 1.30
C GLY A 106 -16.66 -1.79 1.79
N HIS A 107 -17.76 -2.45 1.38
CA HIS A 107 -19.08 -2.13 1.93
C HIS A 107 -19.17 -2.47 3.42
N LEU A 108 -18.64 -3.62 3.85
CA LEU A 108 -18.59 -4.02 5.25
C LEU A 108 -17.71 -3.08 6.08
N LEU A 109 -16.54 -2.70 5.58
CA LEU A 109 -15.63 -1.77 6.26
C LEU A 109 -16.30 -0.42 6.55
N ARG A 110 -17.16 0.06 5.66
CA ARG A 110 -17.88 1.33 5.86
C ARG A 110 -18.97 1.29 6.93
N LEU A 111 -19.45 0.13 7.30
CA LEU A 111 -20.41 -0.04 8.40
C LEU A 111 -19.71 0.13 9.77
N VAL A 112 -18.39 -0.04 9.83
CA VAL A 112 -17.62 0.15 11.07
C VAL A 112 -17.38 1.65 11.29
N PRO A 113 -17.75 2.22 12.43
CA PRO A 113 -17.47 3.61 12.75
C PRO A 113 -15.97 3.91 12.62
N ARG A 114 -15.62 5.02 11.97
CA ARG A 114 -14.22 5.35 11.64
C ARG A 114 -13.30 5.32 12.86
N GLY A 115 -13.76 5.81 14.02
CA GLY A 115 -12.98 5.79 15.27
C GLY A 115 -12.62 4.37 15.72
N VAL A 116 -13.53 3.43 15.52
CA VAL A 116 -13.34 2.00 15.82
C VAL A 116 -12.41 1.36 14.80
N ALA A 117 -12.70 1.52 13.50
CA ALA A 117 -11.93 0.94 12.40
C ALA A 117 -10.44 1.35 12.43
N GLN A 118 -10.14 2.53 12.96
CA GLN A 118 -8.78 3.09 13.06
C GLN A 118 -8.09 2.77 14.38
N SER A 119 -8.72 2.01 15.29
CA SER A 119 -8.12 1.65 16.57
C SER A 119 -7.21 0.42 16.45
N PRO A 120 -6.07 0.37 17.18
CA PRO A 120 -5.22 -0.81 17.26
C PRO A 120 -5.94 -2.06 17.78
N ALA A 121 -6.93 -1.87 18.66
CA ALA A 121 -7.76 -2.96 19.18
C ALA A 121 -8.60 -3.60 18.07
N PHE A 122 -9.24 -2.79 17.22
CA PHE A 122 -10.02 -3.29 16.08
C PHE A 122 -9.12 -3.97 15.04
N ALA A 123 -7.96 -3.39 14.71
CA ALA A 123 -6.99 -4.03 13.82
C ALA A 123 -6.56 -5.41 14.34
N THR A 124 -6.41 -5.55 15.65
CA THR A 124 -6.11 -6.83 16.29
C THR A 124 -7.25 -7.84 16.17
N LEU A 125 -8.49 -7.39 16.36
CA LEU A 125 -9.69 -8.24 16.25
C LEU A 125 -9.98 -8.63 14.79
N ALA A 126 -9.73 -7.73 13.84
CA ALA A 126 -9.97 -7.94 12.42
C ALA A 126 -8.90 -8.82 11.73
N ASP A 127 -7.71 -8.99 12.32
CA ASP A 127 -6.59 -9.72 11.70
C ASP A 127 -6.92 -11.18 11.34
N PRO A 128 -7.60 -11.99 12.17
CA PRO A 128 -7.98 -13.35 11.80
C PRO A 128 -8.93 -13.39 10.60
N VAL A 129 -9.88 -12.44 10.54
CA VAL A 129 -10.86 -12.33 9.44
C VAL A 129 -10.14 -11.90 8.15
N ALA A 130 -9.23 -10.93 8.25
CA ALA A 130 -8.45 -10.46 7.10
C ALA A 130 -7.60 -11.61 6.51
N ARG A 131 -6.96 -12.41 7.35
CA ARG A 131 -6.17 -13.58 6.93
C ARG A 131 -7.00 -14.64 6.22
N LEU A 132 -8.22 -14.89 6.70
CA LEU A 132 -9.11 -15.88 6.12
C LEU A 132 -9.73 -15.40 4.81
N ALA A 133 -10.17 -14.14 4.77
CA ALA A 133 -10.88 -13.56 3.63
C ALA A 133 -9.94 -13.09 2.50
N MET A 134 -8.69 -12.72 2.84
CA MET A 134 -7.73 -12.14 1.88
C MET A 134 -6.34 -12.72 2.08
N ARG A 135 -5.95 -13.67 1.24
CA ARG A 135 -4.62 -14.30 1.30
C ARG A 135 -3.49 -13.24 1.31
N GLY A 136 -2.58 -13.36 2.29
CA GLY A 136 -1.41 -12.50 2.42
C GLY A 136 -1.66 -11.18 3.15
N VAL A 137 -2.92 -10.79 3.39
CA VAL A 137 -3.25 -9.55 4.10
C VAL A 137 -3.22 -9.78 5.61
N ARG A 138 -2.55 -8.88 6.33
CA ARG A 138 -2.56 -8.79 7.79
C ARG A 138 -2.85 -7.37 8.21
N THR A 139 -3.64 -7.21 9.24
CA THR A 139 -4.00 -5.88 9.78
C THR A 139 -3.10 -5.45 10.92
N ARG A 140 -2.25 -6.36 11.42
CA ARG A 140 -1.21 -6.07 12.41
C ARG A 140 0.02 -6.92 12.18
N GLY A 141 1.18 -6.38 12.52
CA GLY A 141 2.45 -7.12 12.48
C GLY A 141 3.55 -6.42 13.24
N MET A 142 4.66 -7.12 13.39
CA MET A 142 5.90 -6.52 13.86
C MET A 142 6.74 -6.16 12.63
N ALA A 143 6.99 -4.88 12.46
CA ALA A 143 8.05 -4.39 11.61
C ALA A 143 9.41 -4.68 12.27
N ARG A 144 10.50 -4.54 11.52
CA ARG A 144 11.85 -4.61 12.08
C ARG A 144 12.00 -3.65 13.26
N ALA A 145 12.95 -3.93 14.16
CA ALA A 145 13.32 -3.07 15.29
C ALA A 145 12.22 -2.83 16.35
N GLY A 146 11.36 -3.82 16.62
CA GLY A 146 10.40 -3.72 17.75
C GLY A 146 9.23 -2.79 17.50
N ARG A 147 9.03 -2.29 16.27
CA ARG A 147 7.88 -1.46 15.89
C ARG A 147 6.66 -2.34 15.62
N ARG A 148 5.52 -1.98 16.20
CA ARG A 148 4.22 -2.60 15.90
C ARG A 148 3.45 -1.71 14.95
N GLU A 149 2.99 -2.30 13.86
CA GLU A 149 2.15 -1.62 12.87
C GLU A 149 0.73 -2.18 12.92
N PHE A 150 -0.24 -1.24 12.80
CA PHE A 150 -1.66 -1.53 12.77
C PHE A 150 -2.28 -0.83 11.56
N TYR A 151 -3.00 -1.60 10.75
CA TYR A 151 -3.69 -1.10 9.56
C TYR A 151 -5.19 -1.06 9.82
N GLY A 152 -5.74 0.13 9.92
CA GLY A 152 -7.17 0.38 10.00
C GLY A 152 -7.74 0.70 8.63
N ALA A 153 -8.19 -0.33 7.89
CA ALA A 153 -8.85 -0.14 6.60
C ALA A 153 -10.28 0.38 6.80
N THR A 154 -10.70 1.35 5.98
CA THR A 154 -12.04 1.97 6.06
C THR A 154 -12.84 1.88 4.76
N ASP A 155 -12.20 1.61 3.63
CA ASP A 155 -12.84 1.34 2.34
C ASP A 155 -11.93 0.46 1.47
N LEU A 156 -12.51 -0.27 0.51
CA LEU A 156 -11.78 -1.08 -0.45
C LEU A 156 -12.47 -1.03 -1.81
N ARG A 157 -11.74 -0.58 -2.84
CA ARG A 157 -12.22 -0.49 -4.22
C ARG A 157 -11.35 -1.33 -5.13
N GLY A 158 -11.96 -1.97 -6.14
CA GLY A 158 -11.21 -2.72 -7.14
C GLY A 158 -10.49 -1.81 -8.13
N VAL A 159 -9.30 -2.22 -8.60
CA VAL A 159 -8.67 -1.64 -9.78
C VAL A 159 -9.13 -2.45 -10.98
N THR A 160 -9.50 -1.76 -12.08
CA THR A 160 -10.05 -2.37 -13.29
C THR A 160 -9.11 -2.30 -14.49
N ARG A 161 -8.14 -1.39 -14.46
CA ARG A 161 -7.14 -1.24 -15.53
C ARG A 161 -5.83 -0.74 -14.96
N LEU A 162 -4.73 -1.20 -15.59
CA LEU A 162 -3.38 -0.75 -15.37
C LEU A 162 -2.76 -0.45 -16.73
N ALA A 163 -2.00 0.63 -16.82
CA ALA A 163 -1.07 0.91 -17.92
C ALA A 163 0.14 1.64 -17.34
N GLY A 164 1.33 1.33 -17.80
CA GLY A 164 2.53 2.01 -17.32
C GLY A 164 3.82 1.29 -17.67
N THR A 165 4.91 1.84 -17.14
CA THR A 165 6.28 1.35 -17.36
C THR A 165 7.06 1.37 -16.06
N LEU A 166 8.01 0.46 -15.94
CA LEU A 166 9.09 0.48 -14.94
C LEU A 166 10.42 0.51 -15.69
N ASP A 167 11.26 1.50 -15.42
CA ASP A 167 12.53 1.74 -16.11
C ASP A 167 12.36 1.80 -17.65
N GLY A 168 11.24 2.41 -18.10
CA GLY A 168 10.88 2.47 -19.52
C GLY A 168 10.29 1.18 -20.12
N ILE A 169 10.32 0.06 -19.38
CA ILE A 169 9.80 -1.23 -19.84
C ILE A 169 8.30 -1.33 -19.55
N PRO A 170 7.45 -1.63 -20.55
CA PRO A 170 6.00 -1.78 -20.32
C PRO A 170 5.67 -2.86 -19.30
N LEU A 171 4.76 -2.55 -18.38
CA LEU A 171 4.24 -3.49 -17.37
C LEU A 171 3.24 -4.49 -17.97
N GLY A 172 2.67 -4.18 -19.13
CA GLY A 172 1.58 -4.96 -19.71
C GLY A 172 0.24 -4.68 -19.04
N ASP A 173 -0.66 -5.66 -19.06
CA ASP A 173 -2.02 -5.53 -18.56
C ASP A 173 -2.13 -5.80 -17.06
N LEU A 174 -3.26 -5.37 -16.49
CA LEU A 174 -3.61 -5.65 -15.09
C LEU A 174 -3.70 -7.16 -14.85
N ALA A 175 -3.02 -7.62 -13.82
CA ALA A 175 -3.05 -9.01 -13.36
C ALA A 175 -3.25 -9.07 -11.83
N PRO A 176 -3.61 -10.23 -11.27
CA PRO A 176 -3.62 -10.42 -9.83
C PRO A 176 -2.26 -10.14 -9.18
N VAL A 177 -2.26 -9.73 -7.91
CA VAL A 177 -1.05 -9.69 -7.08
C VAL A 177 -0.72 -11.13 -6.66
N ASP A 178 -0.10 -11.88 -7.57
CA ASP A 178 0.22 -13.29 -7.40
C ASP A 178 1.57 -13.63 -8.05
N PRO A 179 2.53 -14.20 -7.30
CA PRO A 179 2.48 -14.43 -5.85
C PRO A 179 2.33 -13.15 -5.03
N ALA A 180 1.90 -13.29 -3.76
CA ALA A 180 1.81 -12.14 -2.84
C ALA A 180 3.17 -11.47 -2.69
N CYS A 181 3.19 -10.13 -2.59
CA CYS A 181 4.43 -9.38 -2.38
C CYS A 181 5.12 -9.75 -1.08
N ARG A 182 6.46 -9.81 -1.09
CA ARG A 182 7.30 -10.28 0.02
C ARG A 182 8.13 -9.17 0.64
N PHE A 183 7.59 -7.97 0.76
CA PHE A 183 8.29 -6.85 1.40
C PHE A 183 8.38 -7.02 2.93
N GLY A 184 7.34 -7.57 3.56
CA GLY A 184 7.26 -7.69 5.01
C GLY A 184 6.15 -8.65 5.46
N PHE A 185 5.57 -8.37 6.62
CA PHE A 185 4.60 -9.25 7.26
C PHE A 185 3.21 -9.26 6.59
N SER A 186 2.90 -8.28 5.76
CA SER A 186 1.63 -8.14 5.05
C SER A 186 1.86 -7.86 3.57
N SER A 187 0.92 -8.29 2.76
CA SER A 187 0.80 -7.95 1.34
C SER A 187 -0.54 -7.24 1.11
N THR A 188 -0.73 -6.72 -0.10
CA THR A 188 -2.05 -6.25 -0.57
C THR A 188 -2.92 -7.44 -0.96
N PRO A 189 -4.27 -7.26 -1.07
CA PRO A 189 -5.14 -8.32 -1.55
C PRO A 189 -4.70 -8.86 -2.92
N ARG A 190 -4.90 -10.15 -3.15
CA ARG A 190 -4.60 -10.80 -4.45
C ARG A 190 -5.32 -10.11 -5.60
N ARG A 191 -6.59 -9.68 -5.37
CA ARG A 191 -7.34 -8.89 -6.35
C ARG A 191 -6.85 -7.44 -6.31
N PRO A 192 -6.40 -6.88 -7.44
CA PRO A 192 -5.96 -5.50 -7.52
C PRO A 192 -6.96 -4.52 -6.93
N SER A 193 -6.49 -3.65 -6.04
CA SER A 193 -7.38 -2.81 -5.25
C SER A 193 -6.71 -1.54 -4.72
N VAL A 194 -7.55 -0.58 -4.35
CA VAL A 194 -7.18 0.61 -3.56
C VAL A 194 -7.90 0.53 -2.23
N THR A 195 -7.14 0.63 -1.15
CA THR A 195 -7.61 0.60 0.23
C THR A 195 -7.46 1.98 0.86
N ASP A 196 -8.52 2.55 1.42
CA ASP A 196 -8.43 3.71 2.31
C ASP A 196 -7.99 3.21 3.68
N VAL A 197 -6.90 3.74 4.23
CA VAL A 197 -6.25 3.19 5.42
C VAL A 197 -5.73 4.27 6.36
N VAL A 198 -5.74 3.94 7.65
CA VAL A 198 -4.95 4.63 8.67
C VAL A 198 -3.95 3.64 9.24
N THR A 199 -2.68 3.88 9.00
CA THR A 199 -1.58 3.11 9.61
C THR A 199 -1.16 3.77 10.90
N THR A 200 -1.06 2.99 11.97
CA THR A 200 -0.52 3.42 13.26
C THR A 200 0.73 2.62 13.57
N ILE A 201 1.85 3.31 13.76
CA ILE A 201 3.12 2.73 14.17
C ILE A 201 3.32 3.05 15.64
N VAL A 202 3.61 2.03 16.44
CA VAL A 202 3.91 2.15 17.88
C VAL A 202 5.31 1.61 18.10
N GLU A 203 6.22 2.47 18.56
CA GLU A 203 7.56 2.06 18.98
C GLU A 203 7.46 1.50 20.40
N THR A 204 7.89 0.25 20.57
CA THR A 204 8.03 -0.35 21.89
C THR A 204 9.46 -0.09 22.36
N THR A 205 9.59 0.68 23.42
CA THR A 205 10.86 0.91 24.14
C THR A 205 11.34 -0.40 24.71
#